data_3d448ebaca67451a623929788ee27f27
#
_entry.id   3d448ebaca67451a623929788ee27f27
#
_cell.length_a   1.000
_cell.length_b   1.000
_cell.length_c   1.000
_cell.angle_alpha   90.00
_cell.angle_beta   90.00
_cell.angle_gamma   90.00
#
_symmetry.space_group_name_H-M   'P 1'
#
loop_
_entity.id
_entity.type
_entity.pdbx_description
1 polymer ?
#
loop_
_entity_poly.entity_id
_entity_poly.type
_entity_poly.pdbx_seq_one_letter_code
_entity_poly.pdbx_strand_id
1 'polypeptide(L)'
;NIIETFHIDGVIGYNLFRMGCIRLNGKKHTLTFSSKPMVEAADSVYSTPLVKDRYLTLLPITLGKNVKDTVMFDSGASDYYTMSVHQYPRIKHAKARLKVLGSGSGTLSAGAAGVEQSTKKYRLCVPLFSLCQNSFKDVTTITTAAPSSRIGTGFLAFGDIAIDYKKGLFYFI
;
A
#
# COMPACT_ATOMS: atom_id res chain seq x y z
N ASN A 1 15.85 3.04 18.89
CA ASN A 1 16.28 2.94 17.48
C ASN A 1 15.63 1.71 16.86
N ILE A 2 14.93 1.89 15.70
CA ILE A 2 14.20 0.82 15.01
C ILE A 2 15.11 -0.35 14.63
N ILE A 3 16.33 -0.08 14.23
CA ILE A 3 17.34 -1.09 13.83
C ILE A 3 17.66 -2.00 15.00
N GLU A 4 17.94 -1.45 16.18
CA GLU A 4 18.22 -2.21 17.39
C GLU A 4 17.00 -2.98 17.88
N THR A 5 15.81 -2.32 17.89
CA THR A 5 14.57 -2.93 18.38
C THR A 5 14.14 -4.14 17.54
N PHE A 6 14.34 -4.10 16.23
CA PHE A 6 13.95 -5.17 15.32
C PHE A 6 15.11 -6.05 14.85
N HIS A 7 16.33 -5.84 15.39
CA HIS A 7 17.52 -6.60 15.04
C HIS A 7 17.78 -6.68 13.53
N ILE A 8 17.62 -5.55 12.83
CA ILE A 8 17.84 -5.44 11.38
C ILE A 8 19.19 -4.78 11.11
N ASP A 9 19.89 -5.25 10.08
CA ASP A 9 21.23 -4.75 9.71
C ASP A 9 21.17 -3.41 8.97
N GLY A 10 20.04 -3.10 8.36
CA GLY A 10 19.87 -1.85 7.64
C GLY A 10 18.52 -1.72 6.94
N VAL A 11 18.30 -0.57 6.33
CA VAL A 11 17.10 -0.25 5.55
C VAL A 11 17.50 0.21 4.15
N ILE A 12 16.97 -0.45 3.13
CA ILE A 12 17.13 -0.04 1.73
C ILE A 12 15.98 0.88 1.37
N GLY A 13 16.29 2.12 1.08
CA GLY A 13 15.28 3.13 0.82
C GLY A 13 14.94 3.30 -0.67
N TYR A 14 13.90 4.06 -0.93
CA TYR A 14 13.41 4.47 -2.24
C TYR A 14 14.50 5.00 -3.18
N ASN A 15 15.53 5.68 -2.64
CA ASN A 15 16.62 6.25 -3.43
C ASN A 15 17.38 5.22 -4.29
N LEU A 16 17.52 3.99 -3.81
CA LEU A 16 18.11 2.91 -4.59
C LEU A 16 17.09 2.37 -5.60
N PHE A 17 15.89 2.06 -5.15
CA PHE A 17 14.89 1.39 -5.98
C PHE A 17 14.43 2.22 -7.17
N ARG A 18 14.34 3.55 -7.04
CA ARG A 18 13.96 4.45 -8.15
C ARG A 18 14.92 4.41 -9.35
N MET A 19 16.09 3.80 -9.22
CA MET A 19 17.06 3.65 -10.30
C MET A 19 16.73 2.50 -11.27
N GLY A 20 15.72 1.68 -10.96
CA GLY A 20 15.38 0.51 -11.76
C GLY A 20 13.97 0.00 -11.53
N CYS A 21 13.89 -1.32 -11.53
CA CYS A 21 12.68 -2.08 -11.27
C CYS A 21 12.87 -2.96 -10.04
N ILE A 22 11.83 -3.12 -9.26
CA ILE A 22 11.78 -4.12 -8.18
C ILE A 22 10.64 -5.10 -8.45
N ARG A 23 10.85 -6.35 -8.04
CA ARG A 23 9.79 -7.37 -7.98
C ARG A 23 9.83 -8.05 -6.62
N LEU A 24 8.69 -8.10 -5.97
CA LEU A 24 8.43 -8.82 -4.74
C LEU A 24 7.61 -10.06 -5.09
N ASN A 25 8.15 -11.23 -4.80
CA ASN A 25 7.45 -12.50 -4.99
C ASN A 25 7.11 -13.10 -3.63
N GLY A 26 5.81 -13.13 -3.31
CA GLY A 26 5.32 -13.60 -2.02
C GLY A 26 5.53 -15.10 -1.82
N LYS A 27 5.38 -15.90 -2.85
CA LYS A 27 5.53 -17.37 -2.77
C LYS A 27 6.99 -17.79 -2.57
N LYS A 28 7.92 -17.09 -3.23
CA LYS A 28 9.36 -17.39 -3.17
C LYS A 28 10.07 -16.61 -2.04
N HIS A 29 9.39 -15.69 -1.39
CA HIS A 29 9.96 -14.77 -0.39
C HIS A 29 11.22 -14.05 -0.92
N THR A 30 11.14 -13.57 -2.17
CA THR A 30 12.27 -12.90 -2.82
C THR A 30 11.94 -11.46 -3.19
N LEU A 31 12.93 -10.59 -3.02
CA LEU A 31 12.98 -9.27 -3.62
C LEU A 31 14.06 -9.27 -4.70
N THR A 32 13.69 -8.92 -5.91
CA THR A 32 14.61 -8.77 -7.04
C THR A 32 14.68 -7.30 -7.44
N PHE A 33 15.88 -6.80 -7.63
CA PHE A 33 16.17 -5.49 -8.21
C PHE A 33 16.86 -5.65 -9.56
N SER A 34 16.46 -4.85 -10.54
CA SER A 34 17.05 -4.87 -11.89
C SER A 34 17.08 -3.47 -12.49
N SER A 35 18.14 -3.16 -13.22
CA SER A 35 18.18 -1.95 -14.07
C SER A 35 17.35 -2.06 -15.35
N LYS A 36 16.89 -3.28 -15.68
CA LYS A 36 16.06 -3.59 -16.86
C LYS A 36 14.62 -3.91 -16.42
N PRO A 37 13.61 -3.70 -17.29
CA PRO A 37 12.24 -4.14 -17.02
C PRO A 37 12.17 -5.63 -16.65
N MET A 38 11.30 -5.97 -15.68
CA MET A 38 11.10 -7.33 -15.20
C MET A 38 9.67 -7.84 -15.44
N VAL A 39 8.84 -7.03 -16.09
CA VAL A 39 7.45 -7.38 -16.39
C VAL A 39 7.31 -7.50 -17.89
N GLU A 40 6.71 -8.60 -18.33
CA GLU A 40 6.48 -8.85 -19.75
C GLU A 40 5.34 -7.96 -20.31
N ALA A 41 5.31 -7.78 -21.62
CA ALA A 41 4.30 -6.95 -22.25
C ALA A 41 2.87 -7.48 -22.03
N ALA A 42 2.70 -8.80 -21.94
CA ALA A 42 1.42 -9.44 -21.64
C ALA A 42 0.86 -9.04 -20.29
N ASP A 43 1.71 -8.79 -19.29
CA ASP A 43 1.32 -8.42 -17.93
C ASP A 43 1.03 -6.91 -17.77
N SER A 44 1.24 -6.12 -18.84
CA SER A 44 1.03 -4.67 -18.80
C SER A 44 -0.40 -4.26 -18.46
N VAL A 45 -1.38 -5.11 -18.74
CA VAL A 45 -2.80 -4.89 -18.38
C VAL A 45 -3.02 -4.86 -16.86
N TYR A 46 -2.15 -5.48 -16.09
CA TYR A 46 -2.22 -5.50 -14.62
C TYR A 46 -1.45 -4.35 -13.97
N SER A 47 -1.28 -3.25 -14.68
CA SER A 47 -0.55 -2.09 -14.20
C SER A 47 -1.44 -0.90 -13.88
N THR A 48 -0.87 0.01 -13.08
CA THR A 48 -1.40 1.34 -12.86
C THR A 48 -0.25 2.35 -12.83
N PRO A 49 -0.43 3.58 -13.37
CA PRO A 49 0.62 4.59 -13.30
C PRO A 49 0.86 5.03 -11.86
N LEU A 50 2.13 5.21 -11.51
CA LEU A 50 2.51 5.85 -10.26
C LEU A 50 2.12 7.34 -10.29
N VAL A 51 1.67 7.82 -9.16
CA VAL A 51 1.49 9.26 -8.93
C VAL A 51 2.87 9.85 -8.65
N LYS A 52 3.24 10.90 -9.37
CA LYS A 52 4.56 11.52 -9.25
C LYS A 52 4.76 12.10 -7.85
N ASP A 53 5.75 11.59 -7.16
CA ASP A 53 6.21 12.08 -5.87
C ASP A 53 7.74 12.01 -5.79
N ARG A 54 8.35 12.80 -4.92
CA ARG A 54 9.81 12.87 -4.77
C ARG A 54 10.37 11.74 -3.92
N TYR A 55 9.62 11.25 -2.95
CA TYR A 55 10.10 10.36 -1.90
C TYR A 55 9.24 9.11 -1.70
N LEU A 56 8.02 9.11 -2.20
CA LEU A 56 7.03 8.07 -1.94
C LEU A 56 6.63 7.33 -3.22
N THR A 57 6.39 6.06 -3.09
CA THR A 57 5.75 5.24 -4.14
C THR A 57 4.24 5.35 -3.98
N LEU A 58 3.65 6.30 -4.70
CA LEU A 58 2.21 6.56 -4.64
C LEU A 58 1.51 5.97 -5.85
N LEU A 59 0.34 5.37 -5.63
CA LEU A 59 -0.47 4.81 -6.70
C LEU A 59 -1.97 4.97 -6.42
N PRO A 60 -2.81 5.05 -7.48
CA PRO A 60 -4.25 5.10 -7.32
C PRO A 60 -4.83 3.72 -7.06
N ILE A 61 -5.83 3.66 -6.18
CA ILE A 61 -6.70 2.51 -5.96
C ILE A 61 -8.15 2.94 -6.12
N THR A 62 -9.05 1.95 -6.19
CA THR A 62 -10.49 2.23 -6.23
C THR A 62 -11.21 1.49 -5.10
N LEU A 63 -12.04 2.22 -4.36
CA LEU A 63 -12.89 1.72 -3.28
C LEU A 63 -14.35 1.77 -3.71
N GLY A 64 -15.08 0.66 -3.50
CA GLY A 64 -16.42 0.52 -4.05
C GLY A 64 -16.40 0.58 -5.59
N LYS A 65 -17.44 1.19 -6.18
CA LYS A 65 -17.52 1.26 -7.64
C LYS A 65 -16.57 2.29 -8.26
N ASN A 66 -16.44 3.48 -7.66
CA ASN A 66 -15.80 4.63 -8.33
C ASN A 66 -15.02 5.56 -7.39
N VAL A 67 -14.85 5.22 -6.12
CA VAL A 67 -14.17 6.12 -5.18
C VAL A 67 -12.67 5.92 -5.28
N LYS A 68 -11.97 6.90 -5.82
CA LYS A 68 -10.50 6.88 -5.93
C LYS A 68 -9.85 7.29 -4.61
N ASP A 69 -8.78 6.59 -4.25
CA ASP A 69 -7.84 7.02 -3.22
C ASP A 69 -6.41 6.91 -3.78
N THR A 70 -5.52 7.75 -3.29
CA THR A 70 -4.09 7.66 -3.59
C THR A 70 -3.39 7.12 -2.37
N VAL A 71 -2.71 6.02 -2.53
CA VAL A 71 -2.08 5.30 -1.43
C VAL A 71 -0.58 5.20 -1.61
N MET A 72 0.14 5.14 -0.50
CA MET A 72 1.56 4.81 -0.49
C MET A 72 1.72 3.28 -0.49
N PHE A 73 2.62 2.77 -1.31
CA PHE A 73 3.10 1.40 -1.15
C PHE A 73 4.18 1.37 -0.06
N ASP A 74 3.91 0.59 0.99
CA ASP A 74 4.80 0.43 2.14
C ASP A 74 5.19 -1.04 2.30
N SER A 75 6.40 -1.39 1.86
CA SER A 75 6.92 -2.76 1.97
C SER A 75 7.20 -3.20 3.41
N GLY A 76 7.26 -2.27 4.36
CA GLY A 76 7.39 -2.55 5.79
C GLY A 76 6.06 -2.82 6.51
N ALA A 77 4.92 -2.61 5.82
CA ALA A 77 3.59 -2.90 6.36
C ALA A 77 3.11 -4.27 5.90
N SER A 78 2.65 -5.10 6.85
CA SER A 78 2.09 -6.44 6.57
C SER A 78 0.59 -6.41 6.22
N ASP A 79 -0.08 -5.28 6.41
CA ASP A 79 -1.50 -5.12 6.12
C ASP A 79 -1.78 -5.16 4.61
N TYR A 80 -3.03 -5.42 4.24
CA TYR A 80 -3.50 -5.20 2.87
C TYR A 80 -3.63 -3.71 2.58
N TYR A 81 -4.46 -3.05 3.34
CA TYR A 81 -4.78 -1.64 3.20
C TYR A 81 -5.00 -1.01 4.56
N THR A 82 -4.43 0.15 4.80
CA THR A 82 -4.75 1.02 5.94
C THR A 82 -5.18 2.39 5.44
N MET A 83 -6.32 2.85 5.93
CA MET A 83 -6.90 4.12 5.51
C MET A 83 -6.42 5.24 6.41
N SER A 84 -5.95 6.36 5.85
CA SER A 84 -5.72 7.57 6.64
C SER A 84 -7.02 8.07 7.25
N VAL A 85 -7.00 8.40 8.54
CA VAL A 85 -8.15 9.01 9.22
C VAL A 85 -8.56 10.33 8.54
N HIS A 86 -7.63 11.03 7.90
CA HIS A 86 -7.89 12.25 7.15
C HIS A 86 -8.65 12.01 5.84
N GLN A 87 -8.51 10.82 5.25
CA GLN A 87 -9.22 10.44 4.03
C GLN A 87 -10.59 9.82 4.31
N TYR A 88 -10.79 9.27 5.52
CA TYR A 88 -12.01 8.55 5.88
C TYR A 88 -13.30 9.36 5.65
N PRO A 89 -13.42 10.64 6.08
CA PRO A 89 -14.63 11.43 5.85
C PRO A 89 -14.93 11.57 4.35
N ARG A 90 -13.94 11.92 3.54
CA ARG A 90 -14.09 12.06 2.09
C ARG A 90 -14.57 10.76 1.44
N ILE A 91 -13.93 9.64 1.77
CA ILE A 91 -14.26 8.33 1.19
C ILE A 91 -15.64 7.87 1.64
N LYS A 92 -16.00 8.10 2.90
CA LYS A 92 -17.34 7.81 3.43
C LYS A 92 -18.42 8.62 2.73
N HIS A 93 -18.22 9.92 2.55
CA HIS A 93 -19.16 10.80 1.84
C HIS A 93 -19.29 10.45 0.35
N ALA A 94 -18.22 10.01 -0.28
CA ALA A 94 -18.23 9.56 -1.69
C ALA A 94 -18.96 8.23 -1.91
N LYS A 95 -19.62 7.67 -0.89
CA LYS A 95 -20.43 6.44 -0.96
C LYS A 95 -19.65 5.19 -1.37
N ALA A 96 -18.41 5.04 -0.88
CA ALA A 96 -17.64 3.80 -1.05
C ALA A 96 -18.30 2.56 -0.38
N ARG A 97 -19.45 2.75 0.29
CA ARG A 97 -20.22 1.72 1.00
C ARG A 97 -19.43 1.03 2.10
N LEU A 98 -18.53 1.76 2.74
CA LEU A 98 -17.76 1.25 3.87
C LEU A 98 -18.71 0.79 5.00
N LYS A 99 -18.44 -0.39 5.57
CA LYS A 99 -19.15 -0.89 6.75
C LYS A 99 -18.25 -0.68 7.97
N VAL A 100 -18.75 0.00 8.99
CA VAL A 100 -18.03 0.15 10.28
C VAL A 100 -18.22 -1.13 11.06
N LEU A 101 -17.13 -1.83 11.34
CA LEU A 101 -17.09 -3.07 12.12
C LEU A 101 -16.83 -2.81 13.60
N GLY A 102 -16.29 -1.64 13.93
CA GLY A 102 -16.01 -1.23 15.30
C GLY A 102 -15.22 0.09 15.32
N SER A 103 -15.09 0.65 16.52
CA SER A 103 -14.27 1.83 16.77
C SER A 103 -13.60 1.75 18.13
N GLY A 104 -12.46 2.41 18.26
CA GLY A 104 -11.67 2.49 19.49
C GLY A 104 -10.72 3.67 19.44
N SER A 105 -9.91 3.80 20.45
CA SER A 105 -8.81 4.77 20.52
C SER A 105 -7.52 4.03 20.88
N GLY A 106 -6.40 4.52 20.42
CA GLY A 106 -5.10 3.93 20.71
C GLY A 106 -4.07 4.16 19.62
N THR A 107 -2.87 3.67 19.88
CA THR A 107 -1.73 3.65 18.96
C THR A 107 -1.67 2.27 18.31
N LEU A 108 -1.58 2.22 16.97
CA LEU A 108 -1.56 0.96 16.21
C LEU A 108 -0.24 0.70 15.51
N SER A 109 0.59 1.71 15.33
CA SER A 109 1.85 1.53 14.61
C SER A 109 2.98 2.33 15.22
N ALA A 110 4.17 1.73 15.16
CA ALA A 110 5.44 2.38 15.39
C ALA A 110 6.32 2.15 14.16
N GLY A 111 7.09 3.13 13.77
CA GLY A 111 7.95 3.06 12.61
C GLY A 111 9.20 3.91 12.77
N ALA A 112 9.99 4.06 11.70
CA ALA A 112 11.20 4.88 11.70
C ALA A 112 10.96 6.34 12.10
N ALA A 113 9.75 6.87 11.86
CA ALA A 113 9.34 8.23 12.23
C ALA A 113 8.79 8.35 13.66
N GLY A 114 8.77 7.27 14.44
CA GLY A 114 8.25 7.23 15.81
C GLY A 114 6.95 6.46 15.96
N VAL A 115 6.28 6.71 17.09
CA VAL A 115 5.02 6.06 17.45
C VAL A 115 3.86 6.92 16.98
N GLU A 116 2.85 6.29 16.36
CA GLU A 116 1.64 6.96 15.94
C GLU A 116 0.89 7.58 17.14
N GLN A 117 0.42 8.81 16.98
CA GLN A 117 -0.42 9.43 18.01
C GLN A 117 -1.73 8.69 18.19
N SER A 118 -2.17 8.54 19.45
CA SER A 118 -3.45 7.95 19.78
C SER A 118 -4.59 8.82 19.24
N THR A 119 -5.42 8.24 18.38
CA THR A 119 -6.60 8.90 17.81
C THR A 119 -7.78 7.95 17.80
N LYS A 120 -8.97 8.50 17.55
CA LYS A 120 -10.14 7.67 17.29
C LYS A 120 -9.94 6.91 15.98
N LYS A 121 -10.06 5.59 16.06
CA LYS A 121 -9.85 4.68 14.94
C LYS A 121 -11.11 3.89 14.65
N TYR A 122 -11.25 3.51 13.39
CA TYR A 122 -12.35 2.71 12.91
C TYR A 122 -11.81 1.43 12.27
N ARG A 123 -12.37 0.30 12.64
CA ARG A 123 -12.22 -0.93 11.88
C ARG A 123 -13.33 -0.96 10.84
N LEU A 124 -12.97 -1.10 9.59
CA LEU A 124 -13.87 -0.97 8.44
C LEU A 124 -13.79 -2.21 7.57
N CYS A 125 -14.90 -2.55 6.92
CA CYS A 125 -14.91 -3.43 5.77
C CYS A 125 -15.10 -2.59 4.52
N VAL A 126 -14.23 -2.78 3.54
CA VAL A 126 -14.31 -2.23 2.19
C VAL A 126 -14.93 -3.32 1.31
N PRO A 127 -16.21 -3.21 0.90
CA PRO A 127 -16.88 -4.29 0.18
C PRO A 127 -16.25 -4.64 -1.17
N LEU A 128 -15.64 -3.65 -1.82
CA LEU A 128 -14.90 -3.82 -3.07
C LEU A 128 -13.67 -2.93 -3.05
N PHE A 129 -12.51 -3.54 -3.20
CA PHE A 129 -11.20 -2.90 -3.29
C PHE A 129 -10.56 -3.28 -4.62
N SER A 130 -10.13 -2.31 -5.43
CA SER A 130 -9.48 -2.59 -6.70
C SER A 130 -8.09 -2.00 -6.74
N LEU A 131 -7.13 -2.86 -7.08
CA LEU A 131 -5.71 -2.57 -7.26
C LEU A 131 -5.31 -3.02 -8.66
N CYS A 132 -4.85 -2.11 -9.50
CA CYS A 132 -4.64 -2.36 -10.92
C CYS A 132 -5.96 -2.86 -11.55
N GLN A 133 -5.95 -4.00 -12.24
CA GLN A 133 -7.15 -4.64 -12.79
C GLN A 133 -7.75 -5.70 -11.85
N ASN A 134 -7.14 -5.92 -10.68
CA ASN A 134 -7.59 -6.92 -9.72
C ASN A 134 -8.59 -6.32 -8.73
N SER A 135 -9.60 -7.11 -8.35
CA SER A 135 -10.64 -6.71 -7.41
C SER A 135 -10.75 -7.70 -6.26
N PHE A 136 -10.80 -7.17 -5.05
CA PHE A 136 -10.89 -7.93 -3.80
C PHE A 136 -12.16 -7.55 -3.08
N LYS A 137 -12.87 -8.56 -2.53
CA LYS A 137 -14.10 -8.35 -1.79
C LYS A 137 -13.84 -8.33 -0.29
N ASP A 138 -14.63 -7.53 0.42
CA ASP A 138 -14.71 -7.47 1.88
C ASP A 138 -13.34 -7.31 2.57
N VAL A 139 -12.50 -6.44 2.01
CA VAL A 139 -11.18 -6.13 2.58
C VAL A 139 -11.36 -5.41 3.91
N THR A 140 -10.88 -6.03 4.98
CA THR A 140 -10.86 -5.39 6.30
C THR A 140 -9.69 -4.40 6.38
N THR A 141 -9.97 -3.21 6.89
CA THR A 141 -8.97 -2.16 7.10
C THR A 141 -9.18 -1.47 8.44
N ILE A 142 -8.16 -0.76 8.88
CA ILE A 142 -8.20 0.09 10.07
C ILE A 142 -7.78 1.50 9.65
N THR A 143 -8.40 2.53 10.23
CA THR A 143 -7.93 3.89 10.05
C THR A 143 -6.71 4.15 10.93
N THR A 144 -5.75 4.91 10.39
CA THR A 144 -4.51 5.31 11.08
C THR A 144 -4.37 6.84 11.07
N ALA A 145 -3.60 7.38 12.00
CA ALA A 145 -3.28 8.81 12.03
C ALA A 145 -2.24 9.23 10.97
N ALA A 146 -1.69 8.27 10.22
CA ALA A 146 -0.76 8.57 9.13
C ALA A 146 -1.38 9.53 8.11
N PRO A 147 -0.60 10.46 7.53
CA PRO A 147 -1.11 11.48 6.61
C PRO A 147 -1.66 10.89 5.31
N SER A 148 -1.17 9.72 4.91
CA SER A 148 -1.59 9.02 3.70
C SER A 148 -2.11 7.63 4.01
N SER A 149 -3.13 7.19 3.26
CA SER A 149 -3.50 5.78 3.20
C SER A 149 -2.34 4.98 2.61
N ARG A 150 -2.26 3.68 2.93
CA ARG A 150 -1.20 2.82 2.41
C ARG A 150 -1.70 1.43 2.07
N ILE A 151 -1.00 0.79 1.15
CA ILE A 151 -1.08 -0.65 0.91
C ILE A 151 0.25 -1.29 1.31
N GLY A 152 0.16 -2.44 1.91
CA GLY A 152 1.32 -3.19 2.38
C GLY A 152 1.57 -4.48 1.60
N THR A 153 2.46 -5.29 2.13
CA THR A 153 2.86 -6.57 1.57
C THR A 153 1.83 -7.68 1.73
N GLY A 154 0.74 -7.45 2.47
CA GLY A 154 -0.36 -8.42 2.60
C GLY A 154 -0.88 -8.93 1.25
N PHE A 155 -0.89 -8.07 0.22
CA PHE A 155 -1.31 -8.47 -1.13
C PHE A 155 -0.42 -9.53 -1.79
N LEU A 156 0.82 -9.72 -1.33
CA LEU A 156 1.70 -10.78 -1.83
C LEU A 156 1.16 -12.20 -1.59
N ALA A 157 0.14 -12.35 -0.75
CA ALA A 157 -0.59 -13.61 -0.60
C ALA A 157 -1.38 -13.97 -1.87
N PHE A 158 -1.70 -13.00 -2.73
CA PHE A 158 -2.55 -13.17 -3.90
C PHE A 158 -1.81 -13.00 -5.24
N GLY A 159 -0.63 -12.41 -5.24
CA GLY A 159 0.14 -12.16 -6.46
C GLY A 159 1.47 -11.50 -6.18
N ASP A 160 2.24 -11.29 -7.22
CA ASP A 160 3.50 -10.58 -7.15
C ASP A 160 3.28 -9.07 -7.29
N ILE A 161 4.11 -8.28 -6.63
CA ILE A 161 4.17 -6.84 -6.82
C ILE A 161 5.45 -6.53 -7.60
N ALA A 162 5.31 -5.81 -8.72
CA ALA A 162 6.46 -5.24 -9.41
C ALA A 162 6.30 -3.73 -9.60
N ILE A 163 7.40 -3.00 -9.53
CA ILE A 163 7.40 -1.55 -9.71
C ILE A 163 8.53 -1.18 -10.67
N ASP A 164 8.16 -0.62 -11.80
CA ASP A 164 9.09 -0.03 -12.76
C ASP A 164 9.14 1.48 -12.53
N TYR A 165 10.11 1.94 -11.76
CA TYR A 165 10.25 3.35 -11.45
C TYR A 165 10.68 4.20 -12.64
N LYS A 166 11.33 3.60 -13.65
CA LYS A 166 11.72 4.30 -14.88
C LYS A 166 10.52 4.59 -15.76
N LYS A 167 9.60 3.62 -15.86
CA LYS A 167 8.34 3.80 -16.61
C LYS A 167 7.25 4.47 -15.75
N GLY A 168 7.43 4.54 -14.43
CA GLY A 168 6.42 5.04 -13.49
C GLY A 168 5.20 4.14 -13.42
N LEU A 169 5.39 2.82 -13.39
CA LEU A 169 4.30 1.83 -13.38
C LEU A 169 4.41 0.91 -12.16
N PHE A 170 3.27 0.67 -11.54
CA PHE A 170 3.07 -0.34 -10.51
C PHE A 170 2.27 -1.50 -11.11
N TYR A 171 2.69 -2.71 -10.85
CA TYR A 171 2.07 -3.95 -11.34
C TYR A 171 1.66 -4.82 -10.17
N PHE A 172 0.51 -5.46 -10.32
CA PHE A 172 0.06 -6.53 -9.43
C PHE A 172 -0.32 -7.75 -10.29
N ILE A 173 0.53 -8.78 -10.29
CA ILE A 173 0.55 -9.91 -11.23
C ILE A 173 0.25 -11.22 -10.49
#